data_611ce3b86e2504bb4a5dd2cfb6581fa3
#
_entry.id   611ce3b86e2504bb4a5dd2cfb6581fa3
#
_cell.length_a   1.000
_cell.length_b   1.000
_cell.length_c   1.000
_cell.angle_alpha   90.00
_cell.angle_beta   90.00
_cell.angle_gamma   90.00
#
_symmetry.space_group_name_H-M   'P 1'
#
loop_
_entity.id
_entity.type
_entity.pdbx_description
1 polymer ?
#
loop_
_entity_poly.entity_id
_entity_poly.type
_entity_poly.pdbx_seq_one_letter_code
_entity_poly.pdbx_strand_id
1 'polypeptide(L)'
;MLQEARDEVISADQKASVILAVLGLGFGAALSGLVAGEWHPDELAPWSQAMWWSGLAAGALAVYFAGSAVWPRYTSADVNDGVHYWGHAARFTTLTALNEALTAQRIDHVARTRHQLWRLSHVVARKFRRIRLAMGFAVAGAILALASTVSG
;
A
#
# COMPACT_ATOMS: atom_id res chain seq x y z
N MET A 1 9.34 -6.05 20.90
CA MET A 1 8.95 -6.86 19.73
C MET A 1 7.53 -6.54 19.20
N LEU A 2 6.41 -6.71 19.96
CA LEU A 2 5.07 -6.36 19.42
C LEU A 2 4.90 -4.86 19.19
N GLN A 3 5.45 -4.03 20.05
CA GLN A 3 5.45 -2.57 19.91
C GLN A 3 6.24 -2.17 18.66
N GLU A 4 7.45 -2.66 18.51
CA GLU A 4 8.33 -2.44 17.34
C GLU A 4 7.64 -2.83 16.03
N ALA A 5 6.97 -3.99 16.00
CA ALA A 5 6.22 -4.43 14.81
C ALA A 5 5.04 -3.49 14.46
N ARG A 6 4.39 -2.89 15.48
CA ARG A 6 3.35 -1.87 15.26
C ARG A 6 3.94 -0.57 14.75
N ASP A 7 5.06 -0.14 15.30
CA ASP A 7 5.76 1.08 14.88
C ASP A 7 6.26 0.95 13.43
N GLU A 8 6.71 -0.24 13.03
CA GLU A 8 7.05 -0.54 11.64
C GLU A 8 5.85 -0.47 10.69
N VAL A 9 4.66 -0.95 11.11
CA VAL A 9 3.43 -0.80 10.29
C VAL A 9 3.09 0.67 10.11
N ILE A 10 3.14 1.48 11.16
CA ILE A 10 2.86 2.92 11.10
C ILE A 10 3.87 3.62 10.20
N SER A 11 5.17 3.30 10.34
CA SER A 11 6.23 3.85 9.48
C SER A 11 6.02 3.47 8.00
N ALA A 12 5.58 2.24 7.72
CA ALA A 12 5.27 1.81 6.37
C ALA A 12 4.08 2.59 5.77
N ASP A 13 3.03 2.83 6.55
CA ASP A 13 1.85 3.59 6.12
C ASP A 13 2.21 5.07 5.87
N GLN A 14 3.04 5.67 6.71
CA GLN A 14 3.54 7.03 6.50
C GLN A 14 4.36 7.15 5.21
N LYS A 15 5.29 6.22 4.97
CA LYS A 15 6.09 6.19 3.73
C LYS A 15 5.20 6.04 2.49
N ALA A 16 4.21 5.14 2.54
CA ALA A 16 3.28 4.96 1.42
C ALA A 16 2.43 6.22 1.18
N SER A 17 2.00 6.92 2.22
CA SER A 17 1.23 8.16 2.12
C SER A 17 2.06 9.29 1.51
N VAL A 18 3.33 9.42 1.87
CA VAL A 18 4.25 10.41 1.26
C VAL A 18 4.45 10.09 -0.23
N ILE A 19 4.66 8.82 -0.58
CA ILE A 19 4.80 8.41 -1.99
C ILE A 19 3.53 8.76 -2.78
N LEU A 20 2.35 8.46 -2.23
CA LEU A 20 1.08 8.79 -2.87
C LEU A 20 0.90 10.29 -3.06
N ALA A 21 1.28 11.11 -2.07
CA ALA A 21 1.22 12.57 -2.17
C ALA A 21 2.14 13.10 -3.29
N VAL A 22 3.39 12.64 -3.33
CA VAL A 22 4.36 13.05 -4.37
C VAL A 22 3.89 12.60 -5.76
N LEU A 23 3.43 11.36 -5.89
CA LEU A 23 2.88 10.85 -7.15
C LEU A 23 1.61 11.62 -7.56
N GLY A 24 0.73 11.94 -6.62
CA GLY A 24 -0.47 12.73 -6.87
C GLY A 24 -0.16 14.12 -7.40
N LEU A 25 0.85 14.80 -6.84
CA LEU A 25 1.33 16.08 -7.35
C LEU A 25 1.93 15.97 -8.76
N GLY A 26 2.78 14.96 -8.99
CA GLY A 26 3.40 14.75 -10.30
C GLY A 26 2.38 14.39 -11.39
N PHE A 27 1.46 13.48 -11.11
CA PHE A 27 0.36 13.14 -12.02
C PHE A 27 -0.58 14.32 -12.25
N GLY A 28 -0.90 15.08 -11.18
CA GLY A 28 -1.74 16.26 -11.27
C GLY A 28 -1.13 17.30 -12.18
N ALA A 29 0.16 17.57 -12.06
CA ALA A 29 0.88 18.49 -12.94
C ALA A 29 0.91 18.02 -14.40
N ALA A 30 1.20 16.74 -14.63
CA ALA A 30 1.21 16.15 -15.98
C ALA A 30 -0.17 16.21 -16.65
N LEU A 31 -1.23 15.85 -15.93
CA LEU A 31 -2.60 15.94 -16.42
C LEU A 31 -3.03 17.38 -16.66
N SER A 32 -2.65 18.31 -15.79
CA SER A 32 -2.95 19.73 -15.94
C SER A 32 -2.34 20.28 -17.23
N GLY A 33 -1.07 19.99 -17.52
CA GLY A 33 -0.41 20.39 -18.74
C GLY A 33 -1.07 19.83 -20.01
N LEU A 34 -1.48 18.55 -19.98
CA LEU A 34 -2.22 17.92 -21.07
C LEU A 34 -3.59 18.57 -21.31
N VAL A 35 -4.37 18.79 -20.24
CA VAL A 35 -5.72 19.36 -20.34
C VAL A 35 -5.67 20.84 -20.74
N ALA A 36 -4.67 21.59 -20.27
CA ALA A 36 -4.47 22.98 -20.65
C ALA A 36 -3.98 23.14 -22.09
N GLY A 37 -3.58 22.06 -22.76
CA GLY A 37 -2.99 22.10 -24.10
C GLY A 37 -1.61 22.76 -24.13
N GLU A 38 -0.91 22.77 -23.00
CA GLU A 38 0.46 23.29 -22.89
C GLU A 38 1.51 22.20 -23.18
N TRP A 39 1.09 20.93 -23.15
CA TRP A 39 1.94 19.78 -23.37
C TRP A 39 1.33 18.82 -24.39
N HIS A 40 2.06 18.57 -25.49
CA HIS A 40 1.66 17.74 -26.62
C HIS A 40 2.62 16.57 -26.81
N PRO A 41 2.38 15.42 -26.13
CA PRO A 41 3.26 14.25 -26.25
C PRO A 41 3.28 13.67 -27.68
N ASP A 42 2.26 13.94 -28.49
CA ASP A 42 2.11 13.54 -29.90
C ASP A 42 3.08 14.28 -30.84
N GLU A 43 3.61 15.43 -30.43
CA GLU A 43 4.63 16.18 -31.16
C GLU A 43 6.06 15.64 -30.94
N LEU A 44 6.24 14.76 -29.93
CA LEU A 44 7.53 14.14 -29.64
C LEU A 44 7.90 13.12 -30.74
N ALA A 45 9.20 12.90 -30.91
CA ALA A 45 9.69 11.79 -31.74
C ALA A 45 9.09 10.46 -31.28
N PRO A 46 8.83 9.47 -32.16
CA PRO A 46 8.09 8.24 -31.81
C PRO A 46 8.66 7.46 -30.62
N TRP A 47 9.98 7.47 -30.47
CA TRP A 47 10.65 6.81 -29.35
C TRP A 47 10.51 7.59 -28.03
N SER A 48 10.55 8.95 -28.07
CA SER A 48 10.31 9.81 -26.91
C SER A 48 8.85 9.71 -26.45
N GLN A 49 7.93 9.64 -27.40
CA GLN A 49 6.52 9.38 -27.13
C GLN A 49 6.31 8.03 -26.43
N ALA A 50 6.97 6.96 -26.91
CA ALA A 50 6.92 5.65 -26.24
C ALA A 50 7.49 5.69 -24.82
N MET A 51 8.56 6.44 -24.58
CA MET A 51 9.13 6.64 -23.25
C MET A 51 8.17 7.40 -22.34
N TRP A 52 7.51 8.45 -22.84
CA TRP A 52 6.52 9.22 -22.10
C TRP A 52 5.37 8.33 -21.61
N TRP A 53 4.73 7.58 -22.51
CA TRP A 53 3.62 6.71 -22.15
C TRP A 53 4.04 5.56 -21.23
N SER A 54 5.25 5.02 -21.43
CA SER A 54 5.82 4.03 -20.51
C SER A 54 6.08 4.60 -19.12
N GLY A 55 6.55 5.85 -19.04
CA GLY A 55 6.73 6.58 -17.79
C GLY A 55 5.41 6.80 -17.05
N LEU A 56 4.37 7.21 -17.76
CA LEU A 56 3.03 7.40 -17.21
C LEU A 56 2.44 6.06 -16.69
N ALA A 57 2.59 4.98 -17.46
CA ALA A 57 2.16 3.64 -17.06
C ALA A 57 2.91 3.15 -15.80
N ALA A 58 4.22 3.38 -15.72
CA ALA A 58 5.01 3.06 -14.55
C ALA A 58 4.54 3.87 -13.32
N GLY A 59 4.26 5.15 -13.49
CA GLY A 59 3.68 5.99 -12.44
C GLY A 59 2.32 5.47 -11.95
N ALA A 60 1.43 5.07 -12.86
CA ALA A 60 0.14 4.47 -12.50
C ALA A 60 0.31 3.16 -11.70
N LEU A 61 1.28 2.31 -12.07
CA LEU A 61 1.65 1.13 -11.29
C LEU A 61 2.18 1.50 -9.91
N ALA A 62 2.99 2.56 -9.79
CA ALA A 62 3.47 3.05 -8.51
C ALA A 62 2.32 3.45 -7.59
N VAL A 63 1.32 4.20 -8.11
CA VAL A 63 0.09 4.56 -7.36
C VAL A 63 -0.67 3.32 -6.93
N TYR A 64 -0.85 2.35 -7.82
CA TYR A 64 -1.52 1.09 -7.50
C TYR A 64 -0.84 0.33 -6.37
N PHE A 65 0.50 0.16 -6.43
CA PHE A 65 1.24 -0.55 -5.38
C PHE A 65 1.24 0.22 -4.06
N ALA A 66 1.42 1.54 -4.07
CA ALA A 66 1.36 2.38 -2.88
C ALA A 66 -0.04 2.34 -2.24
N GLY A 67 -1.10 2.54 -3.02
CA GLY A 67 -2.48 2.44 -2.56
C GLY A 67 -2.81 1.05 -2.01
N SER A 68 -2.34 -0.01 -2.67
CA SER A 68 -2.54 -1.38 -2.21
C SER A 68 -1.78 -1.73 -0.92
N ALA A 69 -0.75 -0.96 -0.56
CA ALA A 69 -0.02 -1.12 0.70
C ALA A 69 -0.78 -0.48 1.88
N VAL A 70 -1.50 0.63 1.62
CA VAL A 70 -2.32 1.34 2.62
C VAL A 70 -3.69 0.67 2.80
N TRP A 71 -4.24 0.07 1.73
CA TRP A 71 -5.59 -0.51 1.76
C TRP A 71 -5.73 -1.61 2.82
N PRO A 72 -6.68 -1.49 3.76
CA PRO A 72 -6.90 -2.51 4.78
C PRO A 72 -7.42 -3.80 4.13
N ARG A 73 -6.68 -4.89 4.27
CA ARG A 73 -7.07 -6.22 3.76
C ARG A 73 -7.28 -7.16 4.92
N TYR A 74 -8.54 -7.48 5.20
CA TYR A 74 -8.91 -8.54 6.11
C TYR A 74 -9.13 -9.82 5.30
N THR A 75 -8.38 -10.87 5.60
CA THR A 75 -8.55 -12.17 4.96
C THR A 75 -9.46 -13.03 5.82
N SER A 76 -10.46 -13.68 5.21
CA SER A 76 -11.39 -14.58 5.91
C SER A 76 -10.71 -15.76 6.62
N ALA A 77 -9.52 -16.18 6.18
CA ALA A 77 -8.70 -17.17 6.86
C ALA A 77 -8.24 -16.72 8.27
N ASP A 78 -8.32 -15.43 8.57
CA ASP A 78 -7.98 -14.85 9.86
C ASP A 78 -9.03 -15.14 10.95
N VAL A 79 -10.06 -15.93 10.64
CA VAL A 79 -11.34 -15.98 11.34
C VAL A 79 -11.50 -17.17 12.26
N ASN A 80 -10.76 -18.25 12.04
CA ASN A 80 -11.06 -19.56 12.64
C ASN A 80 -10.46 -19.81 14.03
N ASP A 81 -9.63 -18.93 14.59
CA ASP A 81 -8.87 -19.20 15.82
C ASP A 81 -9.27 -18.32 17.04
N GLY A 82 -10.56 -18.15 17.31
CA GLY A 82 -11.04 -17.47 18.52
C GLY A 82 -11.00 -15.93 18.48
N VAL A 83 -11.36 -15.28 19.62
CA VAL A 83 -11.44 -13.81 19.70
C VAL A 83 -10.07 -13.21 20.07
N HIS A 84 -9.26 -12.82 19.07
CA HIS A 84 -7.92 -12.32 19.29
C HIS A 84 -7.73 -10.84 19.01
N TYR A 85 -8.65 -10.17 18.31
CA TYR A 85 -8.60 -8.74 18.01
C TYR A 85 -10.00 -8.17 17.73
N TRP A 86 -10.11 -6.83 17.60
CA TRP A 86 -11.37 -6.11 17.48
C TRP A 86 -12.30 -6.62 16.34
N GLY A 87 -11.73 -7.05 15.21
CA GLY A 87 -12.52 -7.57 14.09
C GLY A 87 -13.19 -8.91 14.39
N HIS A 88 -12.66 -9.71 15.34
CA HIS A 88 -13.35 -10.90 15.84
C HIS A 88 -14.46 -10.50 16.83
N ALA A 89 -14.19 -9.51 17.71
CA ALA A 89 -15.20 -9.01 18.63
C ALA A 89 -16.39 -8.36 17.91
N ALA A 90 -16.15 -7.67 16.81
CA ALA A 90 -17.21 -7.02 16.01
C ALA A 90 -18.20 -7.99 15.32
N ARG A 91 -17.96 -9.30 15.34
CA ARG A 91 -18.88 -10.33 14.79
C ARG A 91 -19.97 -10.74 15.76
N PHE A 92 -19.74 -10.53 17.04
CA PHE A 92 -20.74 -10.83 18.06
C PHE A 92 -21.78 -9.73 18.08
N THR A 93 -23.02 -10.09 17.87
CA THR A 93 -24.17 -9.15 17.89
C THR A 93 -24.57 -8.75 19.31
N THR A 94 -24.15 -9.51 20.33
CA THR A 94 -24.44 -9.26 21.74
C THR A 94 -23.20 -9.36 22.59
N LEU A 95 -23.15 -8.54 23.66
CA LEU A 95 -22.07 -8.56 24.64
C LEU A 95 -22.02 -9.89 25.38
N THR A 96 -23.17 -10.52 25.62
CA THR A 96 -23.29 -11.84 26.30
C THR A 96 -22.56 -12.91 25.50
N ALA A 97 -22.84 -13.02 24.19
CA ALA A 97 -22.20 -14.00 23.31
C ALA A 97 -20.66 -13.77 23.21
N LEU A 98 -20.22 -12.52 23.20
CA LEU A 98 -18.80 -12.20 23.26
C LEU A 98 -18.16 -12.65 24.58
N ASN A 99 -18.81 -12.39 25.73
CA ASN A 99 -18.31 -12.81 27.05
C ASN A 99 -18.25 -14.32 27.19
N GLU A 100 -19.25 -15.05 26.71
CA GLU A 100 -19.25 -16.52 26.68
C GLU A 100 -18.07 -17.06 25.87
N ALA A 101 -17.84 -16.53 24.66
CA ALA A 101 -16.73 -16.91 23.81
C ALA A 101 -15.36 -16.61 24.45
N LEU A 102 -15.22 -15.47 25.12
CA LEU A 102 -14.00 -15.10 25.85
C LEU A 102 -13.75 -15.99 27.07
N THR A 103 -14.81 -16.39 27.79
CA THR A 103 -14.73 -17.24 28.98
C THR A 103 -14.43 -18.70 28.61
N ALA A 104 -15.01 -19.19 27.52
CA ALA A 104 -14.75 -20.54 26.99
C ALA A 104 -13.32 -20.71 26.44
N GLN A 105 -12.67 -19.60 26.07
CA GLN A 105 -11.33 -19.63 25.50
C GLN A 105 -10.28 -19.71 26.63
N ARG A 106 -9.62 -20.89 26.77
CA ARG A 106 -8.39 -21.00 27.59
C ARG A 106 -7.29 -20.16 26.98
N ILE A 107 -7.00 -19.00 27.57
CA ILE A 107 -6.02 -18.05 27.04
C ILE A 107 -4.60 -18.52 27.42
N ASP A 108 -3.92 -19.14 26.49
CA ASP A 108 -2.46 -19.27 26.54
C ASP A 108 -1.84 -17.95 26.01
N HIS A 109 -1.40 -17.10 26.93
CA HIS A 109 -0.81 -15.80 26.60
C HIS A 109 0.44 -15.90 25.70
N VAL A 110 1.21 -16.97 25.85
CA VAL A 110 2.44 -17.20 25.07
C VAL A 110 2.11 -17.60 23.64
N ALA A 111 1.20 -18.55 23.46
CA ALA A 111 0.74 -18.99 22.13
C ALA A 111 0.08 -17.82 21.39
N ARG A 112 -0.77 -17.03 22.08
CA ARG A 112 -1.41 -15.84 21.53
C ARG A 112 -0.38 -14.81 21.06
N THR A 113 0.64 -14.50 21.85
CA THR A 113 1.68 -13.54 21.50
C THR A 113 2.50 -14.00 20.31
N ARG A 114 2.86 -15.29 20.24
CA ARG A 114 3.57 -15.88 19.10
C ARG A 114 2.75 -15.80 17.81
N HIS A 115 1.47 -16.14 17.89
CA HIS A 115 0.58 -16.08 16.73
C HIS A 115 0.40 -14.62 16.23
N GLN A 116 0.23 -13.65 17.13
CA GLN A 116 0.17 -12.23 16.77
C GLN A 116 1.47 -11.74 16.11
N LEU A 117 2.63 -12.12 16.63
CA LEU A 117 3.91 -11.74 16.06
C LEU A 117 4.09 -12.33 14.66
N TRP A 118 3.77 -13.61 14.48
CA TRP A 118 3.83 -14.29 13.19
C TRP A 118 2.92 -13.61 12.14
N ARG A 119 1.68 -13.26 12.49
CA ARG A 119 0.77 -12.52 11.61
C ARG A 119 1.28 -11.14 11.25
N LEU A 120 1.71 -10.37 12.25
CA LEU A 120 2.26 -9.03 12.03
C LEU A 120 3.47 -9.06 11.09
N SER A 121 4.39 -10.00 11.27
CA SER A 121 5.56 -10.12 10.40
C SER A 121 5.19 -10.36 8.93
N HIS A 122 4.17 -11.17 8.64
CA HIS A 122 3.71 -11.41 7.27
C HIS A 122 2.99 -10.19 6.66
N VAL A 123 2.26 -9.43 7.46
CA VAL A 123 1.63 -8.18 7.02
C VAL A 123 2.68 -7.14 6.70
N VAL A 124 3.65 -6.95 7.59
CA VAL A 124 4.78 -6.02 7.43
C VAL A 124 5.58 -6.38 6.17
N ALA A 125 6.00 -7.63 6.02
CA ALA A 125 6.77 -8.06 4.85
C ALA A 125 6.03 -7.80 3.52
N ARG A 126 4.72 -8.04 3.46
CA ARG A 126 3.90 -7.74 2.27
C ARG A 126 3.80 -6.24 2.00
N LYS A 127 3.60 -5.41 3.03
CA LYS A 127 3.54 -3.95 2.91
C LYS A 127 4.87 -3.42 2.39
N PHE A 128 5.99 -3.79 3.00
CA PHE A 128 7.32 -3.34 2.57
C PHE A 128 7.64 -3.73 1.13
N ARG A 129 7.27 -4.96 0.70
CA ARG A 129 7.46 -5.37 -0.69
C ARG A 129 6.69 -4.48 -1.67
N ARG A 130 5.43 -4.13 -1.35
CA ARG A 130 4.62 -3.25 -2.19
C ARG A 130 5.16 -1.83 -2.23
N ILE A 131 5.62 -1.30 -1.09
CA ILE A 131 6.25 0.01 -1.03
C ILE A 131 7.53 0.06 -1.87
N ARG A 132 8.39 -0.97 -1.80
CA ARG A 132 9.57 -1.07 -2.67
C ARG A 132 9.21 -1.08 -4.15
N LEU A 133 8.19 -1.83 -4.54
CA LEU A 133 7.71 -1.83 -5.93
C LEU A 133 7.18 -0.46 -6.32
N ALA A 134 6.37 0.20 -5.47
CA ALA A 134 5.88 1.55 -5.72
C ALA A 134 7.02 2.53 -5.93
N MET A 135 8.05 2.51 -5.07
CA MET A 135 9.23 3.36 -5.21
C MET A 135 9.99 3.07 -6.51
N GLY A 136 10.22 1.79 -6.83
CA GLY A 136 10.91 1.40 -8.06
C GLY A 136 10.19 1.90 -9.32
N PHE A 137 8.88 1.69 -9.38
CA PHE A 137 8.05 2.19 -10.50
C PHE A 137 7.97 3.72 -10.53
N ALA A 138 7.92 4.40 -9.39
CA ALA A 138 7.91 5.86 -9.32
C ALA A 138 9.22 6.45 -9.89
N VAL A 139 10.36 5.91 -9.49
CA VAL A 139 11.67 6.33 -9.97
C VAL A 139 11.83 6.04 -11.47
N ALA A 140 11.49 4.82 -11.90
CA ALA A 140 11.54 4.45 -13.31
C ALA A 140 10.62 5.34 -14.16
N GLY A 141 9.40 5.59 -13.70
CA GLY A 141 8.46 6.48 -14.38
C GLY A 141 8.96 7.90 -14.51
N ALA A 142 9.54 8.46 -13.42
CA ALA A 142 10.13 9.79 -13.44
C ALA A 142 11.32 9.89 -14.41
N ILE A 143 12.22 8.91 -14.41
CA ILE A 143 13.36 8.87 -15.34
C ILE A 143 12.88 8.82 -16.79
N LEU A 144 11.91 7.96 -17.11
CA LEU A 144 11.37 7.83 -18.46
C LEU A 144 10.68 9.12 -18.93
N ALA A 145 9.87 9.74 -18.05
CA ALA A 145 9.21 10.99 -18.36
C ALA A 145 10.21 12.14 -18.59
N LEU A 146 11.23 12.28 -17.74
CA LEU A 146 12.28 13.28 -17.92
C LEU A 146 13.14 13.02 -19.17
N ALA A 147 13.52 11.76 -19.40
CA ALA A 147 14.30 11.41 -20.59
C ALA A 147 13.54 11.70 -21.89
N SER A 148 12.22 11.49 -21.90
CA SER A 148 11.39 11.79 -23.08
C SER A 148 11.37 13.27 -23.45
N THR A 149 11.45 14.17 -22.45
CA THR A 149 11.47 15.63 -22.68
C THR A 149 12.83 16.15 -23.14
N VAL A 150 13.93 15.50 -22.76
CA VAL A 150 15.29 15.93 -23.12
C VAL A 150 15.68 15.44 -24.51
N SER A 151 15.06 14.40 -24.98
CA SER A 151 15.44 13.69 -26.20
C SER A 151 14.43 13.84 -27.35
N GLY A 152 13.37 14.60 -27.16
CA GLY A 152 12.41 15.04 -28.18
C GLY A 152 12.67 16.45 -28.58
#